data_c21fd7e06f7b9eb9311a5d732714fff3
#
_entry.id   c21fd7e06f7b9eb9311a5d732714fff3
#
_cell.length_a   1.000
_cell.length_b   1.000
_cell.length_c   1.000
_cell.angle_alpha   90.00
_cell.angle_beta   90.00
_cell.angle_gamma   90.00
#
_symmetry.space_group_name_H-M   'P 1'
#
loop_
_entity.id
_entity.type
_entity.pdbx_description
1 polymer ?
#
loop_
_entity_poly.entity_id
_entity_poly.type
_entity_poly.pdbx_seq_one_letter_code
_entity_poly.pdbx_strand_id
1 'polypeptide(L)'
;MNNIYKTILFSTALLMSAYLKSQTISTFSEVALGPNSYNNGSDLSGGYNSGNAFFENYYDTSWGGYWSSGWVISNIYDTVTQPSDFFSQLYNAREIAPLTSDSNFAIGTQYSRIVLTGTAVGKVVNGFHITNSSYAYNSMKLGDSFAKKFGGASGTDPDYFKLVVKNYYAGVMGTDSVVFFLADYTSPSSAGDYIVDGWAWVDLTPLGNTDSLEFILRSTDVGSFGINTPLYYAIDNFTTADSPSAVGDLNAGNPISVYPNPFSNTINIHVSGTIHATLSDASGKVMVNANGNNTVKIDTEAFAPGIYFLTVNGKTGKLVK
;
A
#
# COMPACT_ATOMS: atom_id res chain seq x y z
N MET A 1 15.86 -65.39 -21.77
CA MET A 1 16.77 -64.26 -21.41
C MET A 1 16.03 -62.97 -21.69
N ASN A 2 15.37 -62.41 -20.70
CA ASN A 2 14.63 -61.16 -20.83
C ASN A 2 15.25 -60.15 -19.86
N ASN A 3 15.98 -59.16 -20.39
CA ASN A 3 16.48 -58.05 -19.64
C ASN A 3 15.41 -56.98 -19.50
N ILE A 4 14.94 -56.78 -18.29
CA ILE A 4 14.04 -55.68 -17.93
C ILE A 4 14.92 -54.49 -17.54
N TYR A 5 14.96 -53.46 -18.39
CA TYR A 5 15.55 -52.19 -18.05
C TYR A 5 14.59 -51.41 -17.13
N LYS A 6 14.97 -51.25 -15.86
CA LYS A 6 14.31 -50.34 -14.95
C LYS A 6 14.71 -48.89 -15.30
N THR A 7 13.83 -48.16 -15.93
CA THR A 7 13.99 -46.73 -16.15
C THR A 7 13.67 -46.03 -14.84
N ILE A 8 14.67 -45.48 -14.17
CA ILE A 8 14.51 -44.61 -13.01
C ILE A 8 14.17 -43.23 -13.54
N LEU A 9 12.90 -42.81 -13.37
CA LEU A 9 12.47 -41.45 -13.64
C LEU A 9 12.92 -40.59 -12.45
N PHE A 10 13.99 -39.81 -12.63
CA PHE A 10 14.35 -38.73 -11.71
C PHE A 10 13.39 -37.57 -11.95
N SER A 11 12.37 -37.47 -11.11
CA SER A 11 11.52 -36.29 -11.04
C SER A 11 12.29 -35.19 -10.31
N THR A 12 12.94 -34.30 -11.05
CA THR A 12 13.45 -33.04 -10.51
C THR A 12 12.26 -32.12 -10.23
N ALA A 13 11.76 -32.17 -9.01
CA ALA A 13 10.84 -31.15 -8.49
C ALA A 13 11.64 -29.84 -8.39
N LEU A 14 11.45 -28.97 -9.37
CA LEU A 14 11.94 -27.59 -9.34
C LEU A 14 11.15 -26.87 -8.24
N LEU A 15 11.71 -26.80 -7.04
CA LEU A 15 11.23 -25.96 -5.96
C LEU A 15 11.43 -24.50 -6.39
N MET A 16 10.47 -23.93 -7.09
CA MET A 16 10.30 -22.50 -7.15
C MET A 16 9.98 -22.02 -5.74
N SER A 17 11.01 -21.54 -5.02
CA SER A 17 10.79 -20.74 -3.83
C SER A 17 10.08 -19.45 -4.28
N ALA A 18 8.75 -19.44 -4.22
CA ALA A 18 8.00 -18.21 -4.27
C ALA A 18 8.47 -17.39 -3.07
N TYR A 19 9.27 -16.37 -3.31
CA TYR A 19 9.52 -15.33 -2.31
C TYR A 19 8.18 -14.64 -2.09
N LEU A 20 7.46 -15.03 -1.05
CA LEU A 20 6.31 -14.28 -0.56
C LEU A 20 6.85 -12.92 -0.13
N LYS A 21 6.70 -11.94 -1.01
CA LYS A 21 6.94 -10.55 -0.62
C LYS A 21 5.87 -10.22 0.42
N SER A 22 6.29 -9.83 1.60
CA SER A 22 5.38 -9.24 2.58
C SER A 22 4.81 -7.96 1.97
N GLN A 23 3.51 -7.79 2.10
CA GLN A 23 2.79 -6.61 1.61
C GLN A 23 1.91 -6.10 2.75
N THR A 24 1.85 -4.78 2.88
CA THR A 24 0.89 -4.13 3.77
C THR A 24 -0.02 -3.25 2.92
N ILE A 25 -1.31 -3.33 3.20
CA ILE A 25 -2.34 -2.57 2.50
C ILE A 25 -2.89 -1.52 3.45
N SER A 26 -2.89 -0.27 3.01
CA SER A 26 -3.57 0.82 3.69
C SER A 26 -5.04 0.83 3.25
N THR A 27 -5.93 0.43 4.14
CA THR A 27 -7.39 0.38 3.92
C THR A 27 -8.12 1.51 4.65
N PHE A 28 -7.38 2.33 5.41
CA PHE A 28 -7.88 3.44 6.22
C PHE A 28 -8.91 3.05 7.30
N SER A 29 -9.06 1.77 7.58
CA SER A 29 -9.96 1.24 8.62
C SER A 29 -9.59 1.69 10.03
N GLU A 30 -8.36 2.15 10.23
CA GLU A 30 -7.86 2.71 11.48
C GLU A 30 -8.53 4.06 11.83
N VAL A 31 -9.09 4.75 10.82
CA VAL A 31 -9.81 6.03 11.00
C VAL A 31 -11.29 5.72 11.22
N ALA A 32 -11.75 5.89 12.46
CA ALA A 32 -13.15 5.64 12.79
C ALA A 32 -14.04 6.75 12.18
N LEU A 33 -14.88 6.37 11.22
CA LEU A 33 -15.88 7.25 10.61
C LEU A 33 -17.29 6.73 10.88
N GLY A 34 -18.24 7.67 11.04
CA GLY A 34 -19.66 7.36 10.97
C GLY A 34 -20.09 7.03 9.52
N PRO A 35 -21.32 6.55 9.30
CA PRO A 35 -21.85 6.35 7.95
C PRO A 35 -21.89 7.67 7.15
N ASN A 36 -21.48 7.62 5.87
CA ASN A 36 -21.45 8.79 4.97
C ASN A 36 -20.78 10.00 5.61
N SER A 37 -19.54 9.82 6.06
CA SER A 37 -18.80 10.84 6.79
C SER A 37 -17.35 10.91 6.36
N TYR A 38 -16.63 11.91 6.84
CA TYR A 38 -15.22 12.12 6.53
C TYR A 38 -14.49 12.71 7.73
N ASN A 39 -13.16 12.55 7.73
CA ASN A 39 -12.22 13.28 8.58
C ASN A 39 -11.30 14.11 7.66
N ASN A 40 -11.42 15.43 7.75
CA ASN A 40 -10.68 16.39 6.92
C ASN A 40 -9.46 17.00 7.64
N GLY A 41 -9.08 16.47 8.79
CA GLY A 41 -7.95 16.96 9.57
C GLY A 41 -8.30 18.11 10.53
N SER A 42 -9.61 18.41 10.75
CA SER A 42 -10.02 19.45 11.71
C SER A 42 -9.62 19.16 13.16
N ASP A 43 -9.18 17.94 13.43
CA ASP A 43 -8.57 17.53 14.69
C ASP A 43 -7.10 17.98 14.84
N LEU A 44 -6.52 18.58 13.79
CA LEU A 44 -5.15 19.09 13.72
C LEU A 44 -4.09 17.98 13.94
N SER A 45 -4.40 16.73 13.64
CA SER A 45 -3.47 15.60 13.77
C SER A 45 -2.32 15.64 12.75
N GLY A 46 -2.45 16.45 11.69
CA GLY A 46 -1.43 16.60 10.63
C GLY A 46 -1.40 15.44 9.62
N GLY A 47 -2.25 14.43 9.78
CA GLY A 47 -2.36 13.33 8.83
C GLY A 47 -2.82 12.01 9.45
N TYR A 48 -2.75 10.95 8.63
CA TYR A 48 -3.31 9.65 8.95
C TYR A 48 -2.28 8.55 8.76
N ASN A 49 -2.15 7.66 9.75
CA ASN A 49 -1.40 6.43 9.58
C ASN A 49 -2.35 5.34 9.07
N SER A 50 -1.98 4.66 8.00
CA SER A 50 -2.65 3.45 7.55
C SER A 50 -1.65 2.50 6.90
N GLY A 51 -1.65 1.25 7.32
CA GLY A 51 -0.61 0.30 6.93
C GLY A 51 0.80 0.79 7.27
N ASN A 52 1.73 0.69 6.34
CA ASN A 52 3.10 1.20 6.46
C ASN A 52 3.28 2.55 5.74
N ALA A 53 2.31 3.45 5.88
CA ALA A 53 2.33 4.77 5.26
C ALA A 53 1.67 5.83 6.15
N PHE A 54 2.17 7.06 6.02
CA PHE A 54 1.60 8.25 6.63
C PHE A 54 1.10 9.19 5.52
N PHE A 55 -0.16 9.54 5.56
CA PHE A 55 -0.86 10.39 4.60
C PHE A 55 -0.95 11.79 5.20
N GLU A 56 -0.11 12.70 4.72
CA GLU A 56 -0.05 14.07 5.26
C GLU A 56 -1.35 14.83 5.03
N ASN A 57 -1.81 15.59 6.04
CA ASN A 57 -2.98 16.45 5.96
C ASN A 57 -2.64 17.85 6.48
N TYR A 58 -3.16 18.86 5.80
CA TYR A 58 -3.00 20.25 6.19
C TYR A 58 -4.37 20.90 6.32
N TYR A 59 -4.76 21.20 7.55
CA TYR A 59 -5.99 21.90 7.87
C TYR A 59 -5.68 23.33 8.30
N ASP A 60 -6.25 24.30 7.59
CA ASP A 60 -6.10 25.72 7.93
C ASP A 60 -7.24 26.14 8.85
N THR A 61 -6.93 26.69 10.01
CA THR A 61 -7.91 27.13 11.03
C THR A 61 -8.46 28.53 10.77
N SER A 62 -7.92 29.26 9.78
CA SER A 62 -8.43 30.55 9.39
C SER A 62 -9.83 30.47 8.72
N TRP A 63 -10.54 31.55 8.70
CA TRP A 63 -11.84 31.67 7.99
C TRP A 63 -12.90 30.61 8.37
N GLY A 64 -12.84 30.08 9.60
CA GLY A 64 -13.76 29.06 10.08
C GLY A 64 -13.26 27.63 9.90
N GLY A 65 -12.08 27.47 9.32
CA GLY A 65 -11.39 26.19 9.15
C GLY A 65 -11.75 25.47 7.86
N TYR A 66 -10.73 24.99 7.15
CA TYR A 66 -10.90 24.21 5.93
C TYR A 66 -9.70 23.32 5.65
N TRP A 67 -9.91 22.21 4.93
CA TRP A 67 -8.85 21.38 4.39
C TRP A 67 -8.15 22.14 3.26
N SER A 68 -6.87 22.43 3.43
CA SER A 68 -6.09 23.25 2.47
C SER A 68 -5.28 22.40 1.51
N SER A 69 -4.77 21.23 1.95
CA SER A 69 -4.00 20.30 1.10
C SER A 69 -3.79 18.94 1.78
N GLY A 70 -3.15 18.01 1.05
CA GLY A 70 -2.87 16.67 1.53
C GLY A 70 -4.07 15.73 1.36
N TRP A 71 -4.32 14.88 2.36
CA TRP A 71 -5.30 13.80 2.31
C TRP A 71 -6.43 14.01 3.30
N VAL A 72 -7.61 13.54 2.93
CA VAL A 72 -8.82 13.42 3.76
C VAL A 72 -9.24 11.96 3.72
N ILE A 73 -9.70 11.40 4.83
CA ILE A 73 -10.30 10.07 4.83
C ILE A 73 -11.81 10.20 4.80
N SER A 74 -12.46 9.46 3.90
CA SER A 74 -13.90 9.49 3.66
C SER A 74 -14.46 8.10 3.42
N ASN A 75 -15.79 7.97 3.57
CA ASN A 75 -16.54 6.80 3.16
C ASN A 75 -17.81 7.16 2.37
N ILE A 76 -17.78 8.31 1.68
CA ILE A 76 -18.92 8.83 0.92
C ILE A 76 -18.75 8.47 -0.55
N TYR A 77 -19.59 7.55 -1.04
CA TYR A 77 -19.67 7.12 -2.42
C TYR A 77 -20.85 7.81 -3.09
N ASP A 78 -20.61 8.51 -4.20
CA ASP A 78 -21.67 9.26 -4.88
C ASP A 78 -21.46 9.27 -6.40
N THR A 79 -22.39 8.65 -7.09
CA THR A 79 -22.44 8.61 -8.55
C THR A 79 -23.61 9.41 -9.15
N VAL A 80 -24.43 10.05 -8.32
CA VAL A 80 -25.71 10.64 -8.74
C VAL A 80 -25.81 12.16 -8.52
N THR A 81 -25.14 12.72 -7.51
CA THR A 81 -25.22 14.17 -7.22
C THR A 81 -24.69 14.99 -8.39
N GLN A 82 -25.44 15.97 -8.82
CA GLN A 82 -25.08 16.87 -9.91
C GLN A 82 -24.13 17.98 -9.43
N PRO A 83 -23.34 18.61 -10.32
CA PRO A 83 -22.28 19.54 -9.97
C PRO A 83 -22.71 20.89 -9.39
N SER A 84 -24.00 21.10 -9.15
CA SER A 84 -24.52 22.37 -8.63
C SER A 84 -24.16 22.64 -7.16
N ASP A 85 -23.72 21.62 -6.43
CA ASP A 85 -23.27 21.74 -5.05
C ASP A 85 -21.82 21.22 -4.88
N PHE A 86 -20.90 22.12 -5.08
CA PHE A 86 -19.46 21.89 -4.95
C PHE A 86 -19.06 21.32 -3.58
N PHE A 87 -19.59 21.90 -2.52
CA PHE A 87 -19.17 21.52 -1.16
C PHE A 87 -19.66 20.12 -0.78
N SER A 88 -20.82 19.69 -1.26
CA SER A 88 -21.34 18.35 -0.97
C SER A 88 -20.57 17.24 -1.67
N GLN A 89 -19.81 17.55 -2.73
CA GLN A 89 -19.06 16.56 -3.53
C GLN A 89 -17.56 16.54 -3.27
N LEU A 90 -17.06 17.43 -2.42
CA LEU A 90 -15.64 17.60 -2.18
C LEU A 90 -14.97 16.33 -1.63
N TYR A 91 -15.68 15.57 -0.81
CA TYR A 91 -15.20 14.39 -0.10
C TYR A 91 -15.76 13.07 -0.65
N ASN A 92 -16.34 13.09 -1.85
CA ASN A 92 -17.02 11.93 -2.43
C ASN A 92 -16.15 11.25 -3.49
N ALA A 93 -16.08 9.91 -3.46
CA ALA A 93 -15.51 9.13 -4.56
C ALA A 93 -16.57 8.85 -5.64
N ARG A 94 -16.15 8.91 -6.92
CA ARG A 94 -16.97 8.52 -8.08
C ARG A 94 -16.99 7.01 -8.23
N GLU A 95 -17.71 6.35 -7.33
CA GLU A 95 -17.87 4.91 -7.29
C GLU A 95 -19.19 4.55 -6.61
N ILE A 96 -19.71 3.37 -6.90
CA ILE A 96 -20.97 2.87 -6.32
C ILE A 96 -20.77 2.04 -5.05
N ALA A 97 -19.58 1.51 -4.85
CA ALA A 97 -19.29 0.60 -3.73
C ALA A 97 -17.79 0.60 -3.36
N PRO A 98 -17.44 0.26 -2.11
CA PRO A 98 -16.06 0.05 -1.71
C PRO A 98 -15.45 -1.16 -2.43
N LEU A 99 -14.12 -1.14 -2.58
CA LEU A 99 -13.34 -2.27 -3.15
C LEU A 99 -13.34 -3.50 -2.26
N THR A 100 -13.43 -3.30 -0.95
CA THR A 100 -13.36 -4.34 0.08
C THR A 100 -14.52 -4.18 1.05
N SER A 101 -14.53 -4.99 2.12
CA SER A 101 -15.49 -4.84 3.23
C SER A 101 -15.30 -3.54 4.02
N ASP A 102 -14.10 -2.95 3.94
CA ASP A 102 -13.81 -1.62 4.49
C ASP A 102 -14.34 -0.56 3.53
N SER A 103 -15.04 0.43 4.08
CA SER A 103 -15.70 1.47 3.28
C SER A 103 -14.87 2.75 3.16
N ASN A 104 -13.75 2.84 3.89
CA ASN A 104 -12.94 4.05 3.91
C ASN A 104 -11.99 4.12 2.71
N PHE A 105 -11.74 5.33 2.24
CA PHE A 105 -10.77 5.65 1.20
C PHE A 105 -10.15 7.03 1.48
N ALA A 106 -9.07 7.37 0.77
CA ALA A 106 -8.45 8.69 0.89
C ALA A 106 -8.76 9.57 -0.31
N ILE A 107 -9.15 10.83 -0.07
CA ILE A 107 -9.22 11.88 -1.10
C ILE A 107 -7.94 12.69 -1.04
N GLY A 108 -7.25 12.77 -2.16
CA GLY A 108 -6.06 13.58 -2.35
C GLY A 108 -6.32 14.82 -3.20
N THR A 109 -5.48 15.83 -3.01
CA THR A 109 -5.46 17.03 -3.86
C THR A 109 -4.07 17.25 -4.46
N GLN A 110 -3.88 18.36 -5.17
CA GLN A 110 -2.62 18.74 -5.78
C GLN A 110 -1.47 18.73 -4.78
N TYR A 111 -0.36 18.10 -5.12
CA TYR A 111 0.87 17.97 -4.32
C TYR A 111 0.69 17.22 -2.99
N SER A 112 -0.35 16.38 -2.87
CA SER A 112 -0.48 15.48 -1.72
C SER A 112 0.75 14.58 -1.61
N ARG A 113 1.14 14.27 -0.36
CA ARG A 113 2.31 13.42 -0.09
C ARG A 113 1.92 12.23 0.77
N ILE A 114 2.58 11.09 0.47
CA ILE A 114 2.56 9.89 1.31
C ILE A 114 4.01 9.63 1.74
N VAL A 115 4.25 9.51 3.03
CA VAL A 115 5.55 9.16 3.60
C VAL A 115 5.50 7.68 4.03
N LEU A 116 6.44 6.88 3.55
CA LEU A 116 6.52 5.48 3.95
C LEU A 116 7.04 5.36 5.38
N THR A 117 6.53 4.38 6.11
CA THR A 117 6.86 4.15 7.51
C THR A 117 7.22 2.68 7.75
N GLY A 118 7.78 2.39 8.93
CA GLY A 118 8.06 1.00 9.32
C GLY A 118 8.95 0.26 8.33
N THR A 119 8.54 -0.95 7.96
CA THR A 119 9.31 -1.86 7.09
C THR A 119 9.22 -1.50 5.60
N ALA A 120 8.36 -0.56 5.22
CA ALA A 120 8.22 -0.10 3.84
C ALA A 120 9.21 0.99 3.45
N VAL A 121 9.86 1.68 4.40
CA VAL A 121 10.82 2.75 4.12
C VAL A 121 11.95 2.24 3.24
N GLY A 122 12.21 2.93 2.13
CA GLY A 122 13.24 2.57 1.16
C GLY A 122 12.90 1.33 0.33
N LYS A 123 11.63 0.89 0.30
CA LYS A 123 11.17 -0.25 -0.50
C LYS A 123 10.33 0.20 -1.68
N VAL A 124 10.08 -0.76 -2.56
CA VAL A 124 9.19 -0.55 -3.71
C VAL A 124 7.75 -0.44 -3.21
N VAL A 125 7.01 0.52 -3.73
CA VAL A 125 5.56 0.61 -3.57
C VAL A 125 4.91 -0.15 -4.71
N ASN A 126 3.98 -1.06 -4.40
CA ASN A 126 3.31 -1.85 -5.43
C ASN A 126 2.33 -0.99 -6.22
N GLY A 127 1.52 -0.19 -5.54
CA GLY A 127 0.53 0.66 -6.19
C GLY A 127 -0.69 0.94 -5.31
N PHE A 128 -1.75 1.38 -5.95
CA PHE A 128 -3.03 1.69 -5.31
C PHE A 128 -4.16 1.64 -6.34
N HIS A 129 -5.39 1.56 -5.86
CA HIS A 129 -6.56 1.81 -6.69
C HIS A 129 -6.90 3.29 -6.68
N ILE A 130 -7.36 3.81 -7.82
CA ILE A 130 -7.72 5.21 -8.02
C ILE A 130 -9.06 5.34 -8.73
N THR A 131 -9.81 6.38 -8.39
CA THR A 131 -10.95 6.87 -9.15
C THR A 131 -11.01 8.40 -9.08
N ASN A 132 -11.84 9.03 -9.90
CA ASN A 132 -12.12 10.45 -9.76
C ASN A 132 -12.89 10.74 -8.47
N SER A 133 -12.72 11.94 -7.91
CA SER A 133 -13.74 12.47 -7.02
C SER A 133 -15.03 12.74 -7.82
N SER A 134 -16.18 12.67 -7.15
CA SER A 134 -17.46 12.99 -7.80
C SER A 134 -17.47 14.38 -8.39
N TYR A 135 -16.85 15.35 -7.70
CA TYR A 135 -16.72 16.72 -8.17
C TYR A 135 -15.91 16.80 -9.47
N ALA A 136 -14.69 16.25 -9.52
CA ALA A 136 -13.87 16.30 -10.73
C ALA A 136 -14.53 15.59 -11.92
N TYR A 137 -15.12 14.41 -11.67
CA TYR A 137 -15.85 13.66 -12.70
C TYR A 137 -16.99 14.49 -13.31
N ASN A 138 -17.84 15.06 -12.46
CA ASN A 138 -19.02 15.82 -12.92
C ASN A 138 -18.59 17.09 -13.66
N SER A 139 -17.58 17.82 -13.17
CA SER A 139 -17.03 19.01 -13.84
C SER A 139 -16.50 18.68 -15.23
N MET A 140 -15.70 17.62 -15.38
CA MET A 140 -15.20 17.20 -16.70
C MET A 140 -16.32 16.74 -17.63
N LYS A 141 -17.31 16.03 -17.11
CA LYS A 141 -18.39 15.47 -17.90
C LYS A 141 -19.43 16.49 -18.39
N LEU A 142 -19.76 17.47 -17.56
CA LEU A 142 -20.86 18.39 -17.79
C LEU A 142 -20.41 19.84 -17.98
N GLY A 143 -19.25 20.20 -17.45
CA GLY A 143 -18.82 21.57 -17.26
C GLY A 143 -19.53 22.22 -16.07
N ASP A 144 -18.94 23.28 -15.54
CA ASP A 144 -19.52 24.11 -14.49
C ASP A 144 -19.09 25.58 -14.65
N SER A 145 -19.26 26.42 -13.62
CA SER A 145 -18.93 27.86 -13.68
C SER A 145 -17.42 28.11 -13.76
N PHE A 146 -16.58 27.14 -13.46
CA PHE A 146 -15.11 27.25 -13.40
C PHE A 146 -14.43 26.37 -14.43
N ALA A 147 -14.88 25.11 -14.56
CA ALA A 147 -14.28 24.10 -15.42
C ALA A 147 -15.09 23.90 -16.70
N LYS A 148 -14.41 23.74 -17.83
CA LYS A 148 -15.06 23.39 -19.10
C LYS A 148 -15.47 21.93 -19.13
N LYS A 149 -16.51 21.62 -19.91
CA LYS A 149 -16.81 20.24 -20.30
C LYS A 149 -15.68 19.71 -21.20
N PHE A 150 -15.16 18.51 -20.92
CA PHE A 150 -14.16 17.84 -21.73
C PHE A 150 -14.76 17.39 -23.08
N GLY A 151 -13.93 17.44 -24.12
CA GLY A 151 -14.36 17.27 -25.50
C GLY A 151 -15.03 18.52 -26.08
N GLY A 152 -15.29 19.56 -25.28
CA GLY A 152 -15.91 20.80 -25.72
C GLY A 152 -17.35 20.63 -26.21
N ALA A 153 -17.83 21.57 -27.03
CA ALA A 153 -19.18 21.52 -27.58
C ALA A 153 -19.33 20.44 -28.67
N SER A 154 -18.28 20.17 -29.43
CA SER A 154 -18.26 19.15 -30.50
C SER A 154 -18.06 17.74 -29.94
N GLY A 155 -17.54 17.58 -28.73
CA GLY A 155 -17.12 16.30 -28.17
C GLY A 155 -15.75 15.82 -28.65
N THR A 156 -14.97 16.69 -29.36
CA THR A 156 -13.70 16.30 -30.00
C THR A 156 -12.50 17.15 -29.58
N ASP A 157 -12.65 18.06 -28.63
CA ASP A 157 -11.51 18.81 -28.11
C ASP A 157 -10.56 17.86 -27.37
N PRO A 158 -9.25 17.90 -27.64
CA PRO A 158 -8.30 16.95 -27.05
C PRO A 158 -7.96 17.33 -25.60
N ASP A 159 -8.81 16.90 -24.69
CA ASP A 159 -8.71 17.16 -23.27
C ASP A 159 -8.11 15.99 -22.50
N TYR A 160 -7.43 16.29 -21.41
CA TYR A 160 -7.02 15.27 -20.44
C TYR A 160 -7.02 15.81 -19.01
N PHE A 161 -7.21 14.88 -18.06
CA PHE A 161 -6.92 15.05 -16.64
C PHE A 161 -6.12 13.85 -16.18
N LYS A 162 -4.93 14.08 -15.65
CA LYS A 162 -4.02 13.00 -15.26
C LYS A 162 -3.30 13.26 -13.97
N LEU A 163 -3.04 12.17 -13.26
CA LEU A 163 -2.16 12.11 -12.11
C LEU A 163 -0.74 11.73 -12.56
N VAL A 164 0.25 12.43 -12.04
CA VAL A 164 1.68 12.11 -12.16
C VAL A 164 2.20 11.83 -10.76
N VAL A 165 2.67 10.61 -10.51
CA VAL A 165 3.26 10.21 -9.23
C VAL A 165 4.78 10.20 -9.37
N LYS A 166 5.46 10.86 -8.45
CA LYS A 166 6.91 10.87 -8.30
C LYS A 166 7.32 10.34 -6.94
N ASN A 167 8.48 9.70 -6.89
CA ASN A 167 9.05 9.26 -5.62
C ASN A 167 10.20 10.16 -5.17
N TYR A 168 10.47 10.10 -3.87
CA TYR A 168 11.70 10.55 -3.23
C TYR A 168 12.36 9.35 -2.57
N TYR A 169 13.67 9.22 -2.76
CA TYR A 169 14.49 8.22 -2.11
C TYR A 169 15.79 8.85 -1.62
N ALA A 170 16.17 8.61 -0.36
CA ALA A 170 17.34 9.21 0.29
C ALA A 170 17.38 10.75 0.17
N GLY A 171 16.21 11.40 0.24
CA GLY A 171 16.05 12.86 0.15
C GLY A 171 16.12 13.43 -1.27
N VAL A 172 16.24 12.59 -2.31
CA VAL A 172 16.34 13.01 -3.71
C VAL A 172 15.08 12.61 -4.46
N MET A 173 14.52 13.55 -5.24
CA MET A 173 13.40 13.26 -6.15
C MET A 173 13.88 12.36 -7.29
N GLY A 174 13.13 11.28 -7.55
CA GLY A 174 13.37 10.40 -8.69
C GLY A 174 13.20 11.10 -10.04
N THR A 175 13.94 10.64 -11.04
CA THR A 175 13.83 11.13 -12.42
C THR A 175 12.59 10.59 -13.11
N ASP A 176 12.16 9.39 -12.73
CA ASP A 176 11.02 8.69 -13.31
C ASP A 176 9.70 9.17 -12.70
N SER A 177 8.60 8.85 -13.38
CA SER A 177 7.26 9.11 -12.90
C SER A 177 6.30 8.07 -13.45
N VAL A 178 5.26 7.77 -12.69
CA VAL A 178 4.10 7.00 -13.15
C VAL A 178 2.99 7.97 -13.48
N VAL A 179 2.39 7.81 -14.66
CA VAL A 179 1.30 8.67 -15.15
C VAL A 179 0.05 7.82 -15.30
N PHE A 180 -1.06 8.31 -14.74
CA PHE A 180 -2.38 7.72 -14.88
C PHE A 180 -3.39 8.77 -15.36
N PHE A 181 -4.14 8.45 -16.43
CA PHE A 181 -5.16 9.33 -16.96
C PHE A 181 -6.50 9.09 -16.25
N LEU A 182 -6.95 10.08 -15.47
CA LEU A 182 -8.27 10.13 -14.85
C LEU A 182 -9.37 10.49 -15.85
N ALA A 183 -8.99 11.17 -16.92
CA ALA A 183 -9.78 11.38 -18.13
C ALA A 183 -8.84 11.55 -19.32
N ASP A 184 -9.20 10.95 -20.46
CA ASP A 184 -8.44 11.06 -21.71
C ASP A 184 -9.40 11.22 -22.90
N TYR A 185 -9.30 12.37 -23.55
CA TYR A 185 -10.01 12.75 -24.77
C TYR A 185 -9.00 13.08 -25.88
N THR A 186 -7.77 12.60 -25.77
CA THR A 186 -6.71 12.86 -26.75
C THR A 186 -6.71 11.86 -27.90
N SER A 187 -7.55 10.85 -27.84
CA SER A 187 -7.69 9.86 -28.91
C SER A 187 -8.14 10.52 -30.23
N PRO A 188 -7.58 10.13 -31.39
CA PRO A 188 -8.09 10.58 -32.70
C PRO A 188 -9.55 10.17 -32.96
N SER A 189 -10.08 9.19 -32.25
CA SER A 189 -11.45 8.71 -32.28
C SER A 189 -12.12 8.90 -30.95
N SER A 190 -13.27 9.57 -30.94
CA SER A 190 -14.08 9.75 -29.71
C SER A 190 -14.54 8.44 -29.07
N ALA A 191 -14.46 7.32 -29.79
CA ALA A 191 -14.69 5.99 -29.19
C ALA A 191 -13.65 5.56 -28.18
N GLY A 192 -12.50 6.23 -28.16
CA GLY A 192 -11.44 6.01 -27.18
C GLY A 192 -11.49 6.98 -25.99
N ASP A 193 -12.39 7.95 -26.01
CA ASP A 193 -12.50 8.96 -24.96
C ASP A 193 -13.15 8.38 -23.71
N TYR A 194 -12.60 8.73 -22.54
CA TYR A 194 -13.16 8.26 -21.27
C TYR A 194 -12.90 9.24 -20.12
N ILE A 195 -13.73 9.14 -19.11
CA ILE A 195 -13.50 9.65 -17.76
C ILE A 195 -13.63 8.46 -16.82
N VAL A 196 -12.62 8.19 -15.99
CA VAL A 196 -12.64 7.09 -15.03
C VAL A 196 -13.80 7.28 -14.04
N ASP A 197 -14.66 6.26 -13.93
CA ASP A 197 -15.86 6.26 -13.07
C ASP A 197 -15.95 5.01 -12.16
N GLY A 198 -14.84 4.31 -11.98
CA GLY A 198 -14.67 3.16 -11.12
C GLY A 198 -13.23 3.03 -10.67
N TRP A 199 -12.96 2.11 -9.75
CA TRP A 199 -11.62 1.86 -9.25
C TRP A 199 -10.73 1.22 -10.31
N ALA A 200 -9.57 1.82 -10.58
CA ALA A 200 -8.54 1.32 -11.47
C ALA A 200 -7.20 1.17 -10.73
N TRP A 201 -6.45 0.10 -11.01
CA TRP A 201 -5.14 -0.12 -10.41
C TRP A 201 -4.06 0.72 -11.07
N VAL A 202 -3.21 1.34 -10.26
CA VAL A 202 -2.00 2.05 -10.68
C VAL A 202 -0.78 1.33 -10.14
N ASP A 203 0.04 0.77 -11.01
CA ASP A 203 1.31 0.12 -10.67
C ASP A 203 2.39 1.17 -10.44
N LEU A 204 2.95 1.22 -9.24
CA LEU A 204 4.07 2.12 -8.87
C LEU A 204 5.43 1.42 -8.84
N THR A 205 5.50 0.13 -9.13
CA THR A 205 6.77 -0.62 -9.11
C THR A 205 7.86 -0.01 -10.00
N PRO A 206 7.56 0.67 -11.13
CA PRO A 206 8.58 1.31 -11.94
C PRO A 206 9.35 2.44 -11.24
N LEU A 207 8.80 3.04 -10.16
CA LEU A 207 9.49 4.09 -9.40
C LEU A 207 10.67 3.57 -8.58
N GLY A 208 10.75 2.25 -8.33
CA GLY A 208 11.81 1.66 -7.54
C GLY A 208 11.73 1.99 -6.05
N ASN A 209 12.91 2.08 -5.40
CA ASN A 209 13.00 2.36 -3.98
C ASN A 209 12.45 3.75 -3.63
N THR A 210 11.69 3.82 -2.53
CA THR A 210 10.87 4.99 -2.20
C THR A 210 10.87 5.23 -0.69
N ASP A 211 11.02 6.48 -0.28
CA ASP A 211 10.80 6.96 1.09
C ASP A 211 9.48 7.74 1.19
N SER A 212 9.15 8.49 0.13
CA SER A 212 7.89 9.22 0.02
C SER A 212 7.46 9.39 -1.43
N LEU A 213 6.18 9.64 -1.63
CA LEU A 213 5.55 9.89 -2.92
C LEU A 213 4.94 11.29 -2.94
N GLU A 214 4.97 11.93 -4.10
CA GLU A 214 4.28 13.18 -4.38
C GLU A 214 3.32 12.98 -5.56
N PHE A 215 2.12 13.50 -5.43
CA PHE A 215 1.01 13.31 -6.35
C PHE A 215 0.67 14.64 -7.03
N ILE A 216 0.85 14.71 -8.34
CA ILE A 216 0.78 15.94 -9.12
C ILE A 216 -0.30 15.81 -10.19
N LEU A 217 -1.32 16.64 -10.13
CA LEU A 217 -2.38 16.67 -11.13
C LEU A 217 -2.02 17.59 -12.31
N ARG A 218 -2.45 17.23 -13.50
CA ARG A 218 -2.32 18.00 -14.74
C ARG A 218 -3.61 17.91 -15.54
N SER A 219 -4.01 19.05 -16.12
CA SER A 219 -5.18 19.14 -16.98
C SER A 219 -4.91 20.06 -18.17
N THR A 220 -5.63 19.87 -19.25
CA THR A 220 -5.70 20.81 -20.37
C THR A 220 -6.61 22.01 -20.09
N ASP A 221 -7.54 21.86 -19.14
CA ASP A 221 -8.42 22.96 -18.72
C ASP A 221 -7.68 23.88 -17.74
N VAL A 222 -7.06 24.92 -18.30
CA VAL A 222 -6.18 25.87 -17.58
C VAL A 222 -6.67 27.28 -17.86
N GLY A 223 -6.84 28.07 -16.80
CA GLY A 223 -7.17 29.49 -16.83
C GLY A 223 -6.09 30.39 -16.28
N SER A 224 -6.42 31.65 -16.05
CA SER A 224 -5.50 32.67 -15.51
C SER A 224 -5.02 32.34 -14.09
N PHE A 225 -5.74 31.52 -13.35
CA PHE A 225 -5.42 31.13 -11.96
C PHE A 225 -4.87 29.70 -11.85
N GLY A 226 -4.56 29.05 -12.96
CA GLY A 226 -4.08 27.68 -13.01
C GLY A 226 -5.09 26.71 -13.58
N ILE A 227 -5.06 25.45 -13.11
CA ILE A 227 -5.97 24.40 -13.56
C ILE A 227 -7.38 24.68 -13.03
N ASN A 228 -8.38 24.69 -13.95
CA ASN A 228 -9.79 24.88 -13.61
C ASN A 228 -10.48 23.56 -13.24
N THR A 229 -10.04 22.44 -13.82
CA THR A 229 -10.53 21.11 -13.44
C THR A 229 -10.33 20.91 -11.93
N PRO A 230 -11.37 20.49 -11.17
CA PRO A 230 -11.23 20.26 -9.73
C PRO A 230 -10.09 19.28 -9.42
N LEU A 231 -9.16 19.71 -8.58
CA LEU A 231 -7.91 18.99 -8.30
C LEU A 231 -8.06 17.94 -7.20
N TYR A 232 -9.06 17.05 -7.34
CA TYR A 232 -9.40 16.02 -6.36
C TYR A 232 -9.56 14.65 -7.01
N TYR A 233 -9.06 13.63 -6.33
CA TYR A 233 -9.15 12.22 -6.74
C TYR A 233 -9.20 11.34 -5.48
N ALA A 234 -9.72 10.13 -5.62
CA ALA A 234 -9.79 9.16 -4.53
C ALA A 234 -8.79 8.02 -4.77
N ILE A 235 -8.16 7.56 -3.70
CA ILE A 235 -7.35 6.33 -3.72
C ILE A 235 -7.78 5.39 -2.60
N ASP A 236 -7.59 4.08 -2.85
CA ASP A 236 -7.80 3.03 -1.87
C ASP A 236 -6.78 1.91 -2.05
N ASN A 237 -6.64 1.05 -1.04
CA ASN A 237 -5.75 -0.10 -1.06
C ASN A 237 -4.31 0.24 -1.48
N PHE A 238 -3.75 1.32 -0.90
CA PHE A 238 -2.34 1.65 -1.12
C PHE A 238 -1.46 0.53 -0.55
N THR A 239 -0.72 -0.13 -1.44
CA THR A 239 -0.01 -1.38 -1.14
C THR A 239 1.50 -1.18 -1.20
N THR A 240 2.19 -1.47 -0.10
CA THR A 240 3.65 -1.43 0.01
C THR A 240 4.24 -2.83 -0.08
N ALA A 241 5.42 -2.95 -0.73
CA ALA A 241 6.25 -4.13 -0.64
C ALA A 241 7.17 -3.98 0.58
N ASP A 242 6.85 -4.68 1.64
CA ASP A 242 7.61 -4.58 2.88
C ASP A 242 8.88 -5.45 2.82
N SER A 243 9.87 -5.10 3.62
CA SER A 243 10.87 -6.12 3.97
C SER A 243 10.09 -7.26 4.61
N PRO A 244 10.30 -8.52 4.19
CA PRO A 244 9.83 -9.61 5.00
C PRO A 244 10.29 -9.29 6.42
N SER A 245 9.38 -9.37 7.39
CA SER A 245 9.79 -9.31 8.79
C SER A 245 10.90 -10.33 8.92
N ALA A 246 12.14 -9.85 8.89
CA ALA A 246 13.25 -10.73 9.08
C ALA A 246 13.00 -11.29 10.46
N VAL A 247 12.72 -12.60 10.53
CA VAL A 247 12.95 -13.34 11.75
C VAL A 247 14.36 -12.91 12.12
N GLY A 248 14.47 -12.07 13.16
CA GLY A 248 15.68 -11.29 13.40
C GLY A 248 16.88 -12.22 13.35
N ASP A 249 17.93 -11.83 12.63
CA ASP A 249 19.13 -12.65 12.60
C ASP A 249 19.56 -12.84 14.05
N LEU A 250 19.50 -14.10 14.51
CA LEU A 250 19.88 -14.47 15.87
C LEU A 250 21.31 -14.02 16.19
N ASN A 251 22.10 -13.66 15.15
CA ASN A 251 23.48 -13.22 15.23
C ASN A 251 23.65 -11.68 15.35
N ALA A 252 22.61 -10.87 15.21
CA ALA A 252 22.73 -9.42 15.36
C ALA A 252 22.92 -9.03 16.86
N GLY A 253 24.08 -8.55 17.22
CA GLY A 253 24.46 -8.16 18.59
C GLY A 253 25.16 -9.28 19.36
N ASN A 254 24.68 -9.74 20.50
CA ASN A 254 25.22 -10.95 21.17
C ASN A 254 24.91 -12.16 20.28
N PRO A 255 25.92 -12.86 19.74
CA PRO A 255 25.70 -13.96 18.81
C PRO A 255 24.94 -15.10 19.50
N ILE A 256 23.75 -15.39 19.01
CA ILE A 256 22.98 -16.57 19.39
C ILE A 256 23.31 -17.65 18.38
N SER A 257 24.03 -18.68 18.78
CA SER A 257 24.31 -19.83 17.92
C SER A 257 23.27 -20.92 18.14
N VAL A 258 22.62 -21.34 17.06
CA VAL A 258 21.60 -22.41 17.08
C VAL A 258 21.94 -23.44 16.01
N TYR A 259 22.10 -24.68 16.42
CA TYR A 259 22.47 -25.78 15.51
C TYR A 259 22.02 -27.14 16.01
N PRO A 260 21.86 -28.11 15.07
CA PRO A 260 21.86 -27.97 13.63
C PRO A 260 20.60 -27.25 13.12
N ASN A 261 20.66 -26.66 11.95
CA ASN A 261 19.49 -26.19 11.20
C ASN A 261 19.76 -26.48 9.70
N PRO A 262 19.05 -27.43 9.05
CA PRO A 262 17.92 -28.22 9.57
C PRO A 262 18.28 -29.10 10.78
N PHE A 263 17.33 -29.26 11.71
CA PHE A 263 17.49 -30.12 12.87
C PHE A 263 16.77 -31.47 12.71
N SER A 264 17.17 -32.45 13.52
CA SER A 264 16.50 -33.77 13.58
C SER A 264 15.97 -34.05 14.99
N ASN A 265 16.81 -34.59 15.86
CA ASN A 265 16.40 -35.03 17.18
C ASN A 265 16.70 -34.00 18.27
N THR A 266 17.57 -33.04 18.02
CA THR A 266 17.96 -32.03 19.01
C THR A 266 18.29 -30.69 18.39
N ILE A 267 18.06 -29.62 19.16
CA ILE A 267 18.51 -28.25 18.88
C ILE A 267 19.42 -27.85 20.03
N ASN A 268 20.62 -27.33 19.72
CA ASN A 268 21.51 -26.73 20.68
C ASN A 268 21.52 -25.21 20.52
N ILE A 269 21.39 -24.50 21.63
CA ILE A 269 21.36 -23.04 21.70
C ILE A 269 22.54 -22.59 22.54
N HIS A 270 23.40 -21.72 22.02
CA HIS A 270 24.49 -21.10 22.73
C HIS A 270 24.34 -19.58 22.73
N VAL A 271 24.38 -18.98 23.92
CA VAL A 271 24.34 -17.52 24.17
C VAL A 271 25.14 -17.23 25.41
N SER A 272 25.94 -16.18 25.44
CA SER A 272 26.60 -15.76 26.67
C SER A 272 25.57 -15.26 27.68
N GLY A 273 25.49 -15.91 28.87
CA GLY A 273 24.59 -15.57 29.95
C GLY A 273 23.28 -16.37 29.97
N THR A 274 22.24 -15.79 30.56
CA THR A 274 20.94 -16.45 30.75
C THR A 274 20.19 -16.64 29.41
N ILE A 275 19.62 -17.83 29.24
CA ILE A 275 18.83 -18.21 28.07
C ILE A 275 17.38 -18.42 28.49
N HIS A 276 16.47 -17.70 27.85
CA HIS A 276 15.02 -17.96 27.83
C HIS A 276 14.63 -18.30 26.40
N ALA A 277 14.34 -19.55 26.13
CA ALA A 277 14.04 -20.03 24.79
C ALA A 277 12.61 -20.56 24.71
N THR A 278 11.87 -20.18 23.67
CA THR A 278 10.54 -20.68 23.34
C THR A 278 10.56 -21.21 21.90
N LEU A 279 10.21 -22.46 21.70
CA LEU A 279 10.06 -23.07 20.38
C LEU A 279 8.58 -23.24 20.06
N SER A 280 8.14 -22.68 18.92
CA SER A 280 6.76 -22.75 18.43
C SER A 280 6.70 -23.42 17.06
N ASP A 281 5.56 -24.03 16.71
CA ASP A 281 5.29 -24.48 15.35
C ASP A 281 4.86 -23.32 14.42
N ALA A 282 4.60 -23.62 13.16
CA ALA A 282 4.21 -22.63 12.16
C ALA A 282 2.85 -21.95 12.44
N SER A 283 2.02 -22.53 13.32
CA SER A 283 0.74 -21.95 13.76
C SER A 283 0.89 -21.00 14.97
N GLY A 284 2.13 -20.89 15.52
CA GLY A 284 2.41 -20.14 16.74
C GLY A 284 2.15 -20.92 18.03
N LYS A 285 1.76 -22.20 17.95
CA LYS A 285 1.60 -23.04 19.11
C LYS A 285 2.95 -23.33 19.77
N VAL A 286 3.08 -22.97 21.05
CA VAL A 286 4.29 -23.26 21.83
C VAL A 286 4.46 -24.76 22.03
N MET A 287 5.59 -25.27 21.56
CA MET A 287 5.96 -26.68 21.69
C MET A 287 6.86 -26.93 22.91
N VAL A 288 7.83 -26.04 23.16
CA VAL A 288 8.77 -26.13 24.28
C VAL A 288 9.13 -24.75 24.79
N ASN A 289 9.21 -24.62 26.13
CA ASN A 289 9.92 -23.54 26.83
C ASN A 289 11.15 -24.13 27.52
N ALA A 290 12.30 -23.53 27.29
CA ALA A 290 13.56 -23.99 27.87
C ALA A 290 14.36 -22.81 28.44
N ASN A 291 14.90 -22.99 29.64
CA ASN A 291 15.73 -22.00 30.33
C ASN A 291 17.08 -22.60 30.71
N GLY A 292 18.12 -21.79 30.67
CA GLY A 292 19.47 -22.23 31.01
C GLY A 292 20.45 -21.07 31.10
N ASN A 293 21.74 -21.42 31.18
CA ASN A 293 22.82 -20.44 31.16
C ASN A 293 23.92 -20.93 30.22
N ASN A 294 24.33 -20.07 29.32
CA ASN A 294 25.32 -20.28 28.25
C ASN A 294 24.97 -21.35 27.22
N THR A 295 24.27 -22.41 27.58
CA THR A 295 23.88 -23.50 26.67
C THR A 295 22.55 -24.11 27.08
N VAL A 296 21.67 -24.32 26.09
CA VAL A 296 20.41 -25.08 26.26
C VAL A 296 20.31 -26.09 25.11
N LYS A 297 19.90 -27.31 25.46
CA LYS A 297 19.59 -28.38 24.52
C LYS A 297 18.09 -28.67 24.59
N ILE A 298 17.43 -28.67 23.45
CA ILE A 298 16.01 -29.03 23.29
C ILE A 298 15.92 -30.37 22.58
N ASP A 299 15.23 -31.34 23.18
CA ASP A 299 14.88 -32.58 22.51
C ASP A 299 13.68 -32.34 21.58
N THR A 300 13.84 -32.77 20.33
CA THR A 300 12.87 -32.58 19.26
C THR A 300 12.55 -33.88 18.52
N GLU A 301 12.91 -35.03 19.07
CA GLU A 301 12.71 -36.33 18.43
C GLU A 301 11.24 -36.56 18.07
N ALA A 302 10.32 -36.20 18.97
CA ALA A 302 8.87 -36.38 18.78
C ALA A 302 8.23 -35.33 17.85
N PHE A 303 8.96 -34.36 17.32
CA PHE A 303 8.37 -33.31 16.49
C PHE A 303 8.20 -33.78 15.05
N ALA A 304 7.13 -33.30 14.39
CA ALA A 304 6.90 -33.56 12.96
C ALA A 304 7.90 -32.78 12.08
N PRO A 305 8.23 -33.27 10.87
CA PRO A 305 8.93 -32.45 9.90
C PRO A 305 8.15 -31.17 9.57
N GLY A 306 8.85 -30.03 9.52
CA GLY A 306 8.20 -28.75 9.24
C GLY A 306 9.02 -27.52 9.64
N ILE A 307 8.35 -26.37 9.64
CA ILE A 307 8.91 -25.09 10.03
C ILE A 307 8.57 -24.81 11.49
N TYR A 308 9.56 -24.36 12.23
CA TYR A 308 9.46 -23.97 13.63
C TYR A 308 10.07 -22.59 13.83
N PHE A 309 9.60 -21.86 14.83
CA PHE A 309 10.15 -20.57 15.25
C PHE A 309 10.74 -20.69 16.65
N LEU A 310 12.00 -20.35 16.76
CA LEU A 310 12.72 -20.32 18.03
C LEU A 310 12.93 -18.86 18.46
N THR A 311 12.37 -18.49 19.60
CA THR A 311 12.62 -17.19 20.25
C THR A 311 13.59 -17.38 21.40
N VAL A 312 14.70 -16.66 21.38
CA VAL A 312 15.73 -16.67 22.44
C VAL A 312 15.95 -15.25 22.91
N ASN A 313 15.67 -14.96 24.17
CA ASN A 313 15.84 -13.64 24.77
C ASN A 313 15.21 -12.50 23.93
N GLY A 314 14.01 -12.75 23.40
CA GLY A 314 13.26 -11.78 22.57
C GLY A 314 13.65 -11.74 21.08
N LYS A 315 14.69 -12.48 20.67
CA LYS A 315 15.06 -12.62 19.25
C LYS A 315 14.50 -13.93 18.68
N THR A 316 13.85 -13.86 17.54
CA THR A 316 13.20 -15.05 16.91
C THR A 316 13.93 -15.47 15.66
N GLY A 317 14.18 -16.77 15.48
CA GLY A 317 14.79 -17.39 14.31
C GLY A 317 13.92 -18.53 13.74
N LYS A 318 13.98 -18.73 12.42
CA LYS A 318 13.33 -19.85 11.73
C LYS A 318 14.23 -21.07 11.75
N LEU A 319 13.65 -22.21 12.13
CA LEU A 319 14.30 -23.52 12.09
C LEU A 319 13.49 -24.48 11.19
N VAL A 320 14.18 -25.47 10.63
CA VAL A 320 13.58 -26.50 9.77
C VAL A 320 13.88 -27.88 10.36
N LYS A 321 12.86 -28.74 10.46
CA LYS A 321 13.03 -30.16 10.78
C LYS A 321 12.82 -31.04 9.58
#